data_1857faeb2c47ef3dc06d42d8907fe241
#
_entry.id   1857faeb2c47ef3dc06d42d8907fe241
#
_cell.length_a   1.000
_cell.length_b   1.000
_cell.length_c   1.000
_cell.angle_alpha   90.00
_cell.angle_beta   90.00
_cell.angle_gamma   90.00
#
_symmetry.space_group_name_H-M   'P 1'
#
loop_
_entity.id
_entity.type
_entity.pdbx_description
1 polymer ?
#
loop_
_entity_poly.entity_id
_entity_poly.type
_entity_poly.pdbx_seq_one_letter_code
_entity_poly.pdbx_strand_id
1 'polypeptide(L)'
;MLIHGFNKSYRDMGALQENLELLGYRVENLNFPLTFPDIKFSESMLKEFLLDLKYGGLNEKEEIILIGYGLGGKLIERTLRDEEVKGIVDKVILISAPLRDSVIHRRLKRAFPILDNIFKPLRVLKKNSTFKLDDNIEVGVIIGTETCGIFSRWLGEFNDGIVNYKECLYEGAKETLKIPLVHNEIHKKMGTAKYINNFISKGVFRT
;
A
#
# COMPACT_ATOMS: atom_id res chain seq x y z
N MET A 1 -6.06 -6.82 6.85
CA MET A 1 -6.94 -5.83 6.20
C MET A 1 -6.31 -5.38 4.88
N LEU A 2 -7.12 -5.28 3.80
CA LEU A 2 -6.65 -4.91 2.47
C LEU A 2 -7.12 -3.51 2.10
N ILE A 3 -6.24 -2.72 1.50
CA ILE A 3 -6.50 -1.33 1.09
C ILE A 3 -6.07 -1.14 -0.36
N HIS A 4 -7.05 -0.84 -1.22
CA HIS A 4 -6.86 -0.71 -2.67
C HIS A 4 -6.14 0.60 -3.06
N GLY A 5 -5.76 0.69 -4.34
CA GLY A 5 -5.05 1.84 -4.92
C GLY A 5 -5.96 2.94 -5.48
N PHE A 6 -5.32 3.94 -6.12
CA PHE A 6 -6.00 5.04 -6.82
C PHE A 6 -6.91 4.53 -7.94
N ASN A 7 -8.10 5.12 -8.04
CA ASN A 7 -9.13 4.76 -9.02
C ASN A 7 -9.48 3.26 -9.06
N LYS A 8 -9.44 2.64 -7.90
CA LYS A 8 -9.76 1.25 -7.62
C LYS A 8 -10.83 1.17 -6.55
N SER A 9 -11.24 -0.04 -6.23
CA SER A 9 -12.19 -0.35 -5.16
C SER A 9 -11.76 -1.63 -4.42
N TYR A 10 -12.48 -1.99 -3.37
CA TYR A 10 -12.28 -3.28 -2.69
C TYR A 10 -12.32 -4.49 -3.66
N ARG A 11 -13.10 -4.40 -4.76
CA ARG A 11 -13.20 -5.49 -5.75
C ARG A 11 -11.87 -5.79 -6.44
N ASP A 12 -11.04 -4.77 -6.62
CA ASP A 12 -9.71 -4.94 -7.23
C ASP A 12 -8.77 -5.78 -6.34
N MET A 13 -9.03 -5.81 -5.03
CA MET A 13 -8.29 -6.62 -4.06
C MET A 13 -8.89 -8.01 -3.85
N GLY A 14 -10.01 -8.34 -4.51
CA GLY A 14 -10.72 -9.60 -4.32
C GLY A 14 -9.86 -10.85 -4.54
N ALA A 15 -9.04 -10.87 -5.59
CA ALA A 15 -8.13 -12.00 -5.82
C ALA A 15 -7.08 -12.18 -4.70
N LEU A 16 -6.60 -11.07 -4.11
CA LEU A 16 -5.68 -11.16 -2.96
C LEU A 16 -6.43 -11.63 -1.72
N GLN A 17 -7.65 -11.15 -1.52
CA GLN A 17 -8.52 -11.60 -0.44
C GLN A 17 -8.71 -13.12 -0.51
N GLU A 18 -9.22 -13.64 -1.63
CA GLU A 18 -9.44 -15.08 -1.84
C GLU A 18 -8.17 -15.91 -1.59
N ASN A 19 -7.03 -15.44 -2.12
CA ASN A 19 -5.75 -16.12 -1.94
C ASN A 19 -5.29 -16.14 -0.47
N LEU A 20 -5.50 -15.09 0.30
CA LEU A 20 -5.15 -15.04 1.72
C LEU A 20 -6.12 -15.85 2.58
N GLU A 21 -7.41 -15.84 2.25
CA GLU A 21 -8.42 -16.69 2.91
C GLU A 21 -8.12 -18.17 2.70
N LEU A 22 -7.68 -18.57 1.50
CA LEU A 22 -7.19 -19.94 1.23
C LEU A 22 -5.95 -20.31 2.07
N LEU A 23 -5.16 -19.33 2.49
CA LEU A 23 -4.01 -19.52 3.39
C LEU A 23 -4.39 -19.44 4.88
N GLY A 24 -5.69 -19.32 5.19
CA GLY A 24 -6.22 -19.38 6.55
C GLY A 24 -6.35 -18.04 7.28
N TYR A 25 -6.22 -16.91 6.57
CA TYR A 25 -6.40 -15.58 7.17
C TYR A 25 -7.86 -15.14 7.17
N ARG A 26 -8.28 -14.42 8.22
CA ARG A 26 -9.50 -13.62 8.19
C ARG A 26 -9.16 -12.30 7.49
N VAL A 27 -9.85 -11.98 6.41
CA VAL A 27 -9.54 -10.82 5.57
C VAL A 27 -10.69 -9.81 5.58
N GLU A 28 -10.38 -8.58 6.03
CA GLU A 28 -11.24 -7.41 5.87
C GLU A 28 -10.77 -6.60 4.66
N ASN A 29 -11.63 -6.49 3.65
CA ASN A 29 -11.32 -5.79 2.41
C ASN A 29 -12.02 -4.44 2.40
N LEU A 30 -11.29 -3.39 2.75
CA LEU A 30 -11.80 -2.07 3.01
C LEU A 30 -11.92 -1.22 1.73
N ASN A 31 -13.00 -0.42 1.65
CA ASN A 31 -13.24 0.46 0.52
C ASN A 31 -13.09 1.94 0.91
N PHE A 32 -12.15 2.62 0.29
CA PHE A 32 -11.85 4.03 0.54
C PHE A 32 -12.07 4.89 -0.71
N PRO A 33 -12.55 6.13 -0.59
CA PRO A 33 -12.71 7.03 -1.72
C PRO A 33 -11.37 7.64 -2.18
N LEU A 34 -10.50 6.83 -2.77
CA LEU A 34 -9.14 7.22 -3.20
C LEU A 34 -9.06 7.81 -4.61
N THR A 35 -10.17 8.30 -5.18
CA THR A 35 -10.18 8.88 -6.53
C THR A 35 -10.36 10.40 -6.52
N PHE A 36 -11.39 10.93 -5.87
CA PHE A 36 -11.76 12.35 -5.94
C PHE A 36 -11.60 13.12 -4.62
N PRO A 37 -12.13 12.64 -3.47
CA PRO A 37 -12.00 13.34 -2.19
C PRO A 37 -10.53 13.51 -1.77
N ASP A 38 -10.27 14.48 -0.90
CA ASP A 38 -8.94 14.61 -0.30
C ASP A 38 -8.60 13.34 0.50
N ILE A 39 -7.35 12.90 0.43
CA ILE A 39 -6.91 11.66 1.11
C ILE A 39 -7.12 11.73 2.62
N LYS A 40 -7.15 12.91 3.21
CA LYS A 40 -7.43 13.14 4.64
C LYS A 40 -8.77 12.52 5.06
N PHE A 41 -9.76 12.52 4.16
CA PHE A 41 -11.04 11.86 4.45
C PHE A 41 -10.85 10.34 4.62
N SER A 42 -10.09 9.72 3.73
CA SER A 42 -9.75 8.29 3.86
C SER A 42 -8.84 8.00 5.06
N GLU A 43 -7.94 8.94 5.42
CA GLU A 43 -7.12 8.85 6.64
C GLU A 43 -8.01 8.81 7.89
N SER A 44 -9.00 9.72 7.99
CA SER A 44 -9.95 9.73 9.10
C SER A 44 -10.76 8.42 9.17
N MET A 45 -11.25 7.93 8.03
CA MET A 45 -12.00 6.66 7.99
C MET A 45 -11.14 5.47 8.46
N LEU A 46 -9.89 5.37 8.00
CA LEU A 46 -9.00 4.29 8.42
C LEU A 46 -8.64 4.42 9.90
N LYS A 47 -8.40 5.64 10.38
CA LYS A 47 -8.14 5.91 11.79
C LYS A 47 -9.32 5.47 12.66
N GLU A 48 -10.54 5.89 12.34
CA GLU A 48 -11.76 5.50 13.07
C GLU A 48 -11.90 3.98 13.10
N PHE A 49 -11.73 3.32 11.95
CA PHE A 49 -11.79 1.87 11.88
C PHE A 49 -10.76 1.18 12.79
N LEU A 50 -9.52 1.68 12.83
CA LEU A 50 -8.48 1.13 13.71
C LEU A 50 -8.80 1.36 15.20
N LEU A 51 -9.35 2.53 15.56
CA LEU A 51 -9.77 2.83 16.91
C LEU A 51 -10.96 1.95 17.34
N ASP A 52 -11.93 1.74 16.46
CA ASP A 52 -13.05 0.84 16.72
C ASP A 52 -12.57 -0.60 16.99
N LEU A 53 -11.57 -1.08 16.27
CA LEU A 53 -10.95 -2.37 16.54
C LEU A 53 -10.28 -2.38 17.92
N LYS A 54 -9.54 -1.34 18.27
CA LYS A 54 -8.83 -1.24 19.55
C LYS A 54 -9.79 -1.25 20.75
N TYR A 55 -10.88 -0.48 20.65
CA TYR A 55 -11.84 -0.34 21.74
C TYR A 55 -13.01 -1.33 21.68
N GLY A 56 -13.25 -1.93 20.51
CA GLY A 56 -14.31 -2.91 20.27
C GLY A 56 -14.01 -4.33 20.75
N GLY A 57 -12.86 -4.55 21.41
CA GLY A 57 -12.53 -5.84 22.01
C GLY A 57 -11.84 -6.80 21.04
N LEU A 58 -10.84 -6.35 20.31
CA LEU A 58 -9.87 -7.26 19.69
C LEU A 58 -9.36 -8.25 20.73
N ASN A 59 -9.35 -9.51 20.36
CA ASN A 59 -8.74 -10.54 21.19
C ASN A 59 -7.23 -10.21 21.28
N GLU A 60 -6.66 -10.12 22.46
CA GLU A 60 -5.23 -9.82 22.69
C GLU A 60 -4.25 -10.72 21.90
N LYS A 61 -4.75 -11.81 21.33
CA LYS A 61 -3.99 -12.75 20.50
C LYS A 61 -4.07 -12.49 18.98
N GLU A 62 -4.90 -11.54 18.54
CA GLU A 62 -5.07 -11.25 17.11
C GLU A 62 -4.09 -10.17 16.66
N GLU A 63 -3.20 -10.51 15.72
CA GLU A 63 -2.33 -9.53 15.05
C GLU A 63 -3.11 -8.75 13.98
N ILE A 64 -2.94 -7.43 13.97
CA ILE A 64 -3.49 -6.56 12.93
C ILE A 64 -2.44 -6.29 11.86
N ILE A 65 -2.75 -6.73 10.64
CA ILE A 65 -1.88 -6.59 9.50
C ILE A 65 -2.55 -5.72 8.44
N LEU A 66 -1.92 -4.60 8.07
CA LEU A 66 -2.36 -3.74 6.99
C LEU A 66 -1.61 -4.06 5.70
N ILE A 67 -2.34 -4.30 4.61
CA ILE A 67 -1.77 -4.55 3.30
C ILE A 67 -2.29 -3.48 2.34
N GLY A 68 -1.40 -2.60 1.87
CA GLY A 68 -1.75 -1.49 1.00
C GLY A 68 -1.17 -1.63 -0.41
N TYR A 69 -2.03 -1.57 -1.41
CA TYR A 69 -1.64 -1.57 -2.82
C TYR A 69 -1.63 -0.15 -3.39
N GLY A 70 -0.55 0.23 -4.06
CA GLY A 70 -0.43 1.54 -4.69
C GLY A 70 -0.68 2.69 -3.72
N LEU A 71 -1.65 3.55 -4.02
CA LEU A 71 -2.04 4.68 -3.14
C LEU A 71 -2.58 4.22 -1.77
N GLY A 72 -3.12 3.00 -1.67
CA GLY A 72 -3.53 2.42 -0.39
C GLY A 72 -2.36 2.25 0.59
N GLY A 73 -1.18 1.92 0.09
CA GLY A 73 0.02 1.89 0.94
C GLY A 73 0.43 3.29 1.43
N LYS A 74 0.23 4.33 0.61
CA LYS A 74 0.46 5.72 1.03
C LYS A 74 -0.57 6.18 2.06
N LEU A 75 -1.82 5.72 1.94
CA LEU A 75 -2.86 5.96 2.95
C LEU A 75 -2.46 5.35 4.30
N ILE A 76 -2.04 4.09 4.33
CA ILE A 76 -1.55 3.42 5.54
C ILE A 76 -0.42 4.23 6.18
N GLU A 77 0.63 4.54 5.42
CA GLU A 77 1.80 5.28 5.89
C GLU A 77 1.42 6.62 6.52
N ARG A 78 0.43 7.29 5.98
CA ARG A 78 -0.06 8.57 6.49
C ARG A 78 -0.92 8.43 7.74
N THR A 79 -1.81 7.46 7.75
CA THR A 79 -2.70 7.22 8.92
C THR A 79 -1.90 6.80 10.14
N LEU A 80 -0.89 5.94 9.97
CA LEU A 80 -0.06 5.46 11.08
C LEU A 80 0.92 6.50 11.65
N ARG A 81 0.91 7.73 11.15
CA ARG A 81 1.59 8.88 11.78
C ARG A 81 0.84 9.44 12.99
N ASP A 82 -0.43 9.11 13.10
CA ASP A 82 -1.28 9.60 14.18
C ASP A 82 -1.00 8.78 15.46
N GLU A 83 -0.65 9.48 16.54
CA GLU A 83 -0.32 8.85 17.83
C GLU A 83 -1.49 8.05 18.43
N GLU A 84 -2.74 8.38 18.10
CA GLU A 84 -3.92 7.69 18.65
C GLU A 84 -4.02 6.24 18.15
N VAL A 85 -3.50 5.94 16.94
CA VAL A 85 -3.48 4.59 16.37
C VAL A 85 -2.19 3.83 16.63
N LYS A 86 -1.29 4.42 17.39
CA LYS A 86 -0.03 3.78 17.78
C LYS A 86 -0.27 2.50 18.58
N GLY A 87 0.51 1.47 18.25
CA GLY A 87 0.43 0.17 18.91
C GLY A 87 -0.81 -0.68 18.56
N ILE A 88 -1.60 -0.27 17.54
CA ILE A 88 -2.75 -1.07 17.06
C ILE A 88 -2.32 -2.06 15.97
N VAL A 89 -1.36 -1.67 15.14
CA VAL A 89 -0.94 -2.41 13.94
C VAL A 89 0.41 -3.08 14.19
N ASP A 90 0.47 -4.37 13.96
CA ASP A 90 1.69 -5.18 14.16
C ASP A 90 2.55 -5.22 12.90
N LYS A 91 1.93 -5.39 11.73
CA LYS A 91 2.65 -5.51 10.46
C LYS A 91 2.01 -4.69 9.35
N VAL A 92 2.85 -4.16 8.48
CA VAL A 92 2.44 -3.44 7.27
C VAL A 92 3.10 -4.06 6.05
N ILE A 93 2.33 -4.33 5.01
CA ILE A 93 2.86 -4.79 3.72
C ILE A 93 2.46 -3.81 2.63
N LEU A 94 3.46 -3.23 1.98
CA LEU A 94 3.29 -2.21 0.95
C LEU A 94 3.55 -2.83 -0.43
N ILE A 95 2.51 -2.92 -1.26
CA ILE A 95 2.59 -3.50 -2.60
C ILE A 95 2.64 -2.39 -3.64
N SER A 96 3.78 -2.21 -4.30
CA SER A 96 4.00 -1.17 -5.33
C SER A 96 3.45 0.19 -4.92
N ALA A 97 3.69 0.58 -3.67
CA ALA A 97 3.19 1.81 -3.07
C ALA A 97 4.18 2.97 -3.27
N PRO A 98 3.80 4.08 -3.93
CA PRO A 98 4.68 5.23 -4.12
C PRO A 98 4.78 6.04 -2.83
N LEU A 99 5.80 5.79 -2.04
CA LEU A 99 6.09 6.53 -0.79
C LEU A 99 6.91 7.79 -1.04
N ARG A 100 7.63 7.83 -2.15
CA ARG A 100 8.45 8.96 -2.60
C ARG A 100 7.77 9.73 -3.74
N ASP A 101 8.38 10.84 -4.17
CA ASP A 101 7.87 11.68 -5.27
C ASP A 101 7.65 10.87 -6.55
N SER A 102 6.42 10.85 -7.05
CA SER A 102 6.04 10.07 -8.22
C SER A 102 6.40 10.76 -9.53
N VAL A 103 7.19 10.09 -10.34
CA VAL A 103 7.60 10.55 -11.68
C VAL A 103 6.38 10.72 -12.58
N ILE A 104 5.48 9.74 -12.59
CA ILE A 104 4.26 9.82 -13.43
C ILE A 104 3.39 10.98 -12.98
N HIS A 105 3.11 11.10 -11.70
CA HIS A 105 2.29 12.19 -11.19
C HIS A 105 2.90 13.56 -11.57
N ARG A 106 4.20 13.75 -11.37
CA ARG A 106 4.89 15.00 -11.71
C ARG A 106 4.81 15.32 -13.21
N ARG A 107 4.95 14.32 -14.09
CA ARG A 107 4.85 14.52 -15.55
C ARG A 107 3.43 14.82 -15.99
N LEU A 108 2.46 14.04 -15.48
CA LEU A 108 1.04 14.27 -15.79
C LEU A 108 0.57 15.63 -15.31
N LYS A 109 0.97 16.05 -14.12
CA LYS A 109 0.65 17.38 -13.62
C LYS A 109 1.23 18.52 -14.45
N ARG A 110 2.45 18.34 -15.00
CA ARG A 110 3.04 19.34 -15.92
C ARG A 110 2.23 19.46 -17.21
N ALA A 111 1.73 18.34 -17.75
CA ALA A 111 0.88 18.31 -18.96
C ALA A 111 -0.56 18.79 -18.66
N PHE A 112 -1.07 18.47 -17.47
CA PHE A 112 -2.45 18.77 -17.03
C PHE A 112 -2.43 19.42 -15.66
N PRO A 113 -2.22 20.77 -15.55
CA PRO A 113 -2.10 21.48 -14.27
C PRO A 113 -3.30 21.29 -13.33
N ILE A 114 -4.49 21.08 -13.89
CA ILE A 114 -5.74 20.88 -13.12
C ILE A 114 -5.86 19.49 -12.47
N LEU A 115 -4.95 18.56 -12.78
CA LEU A 115 -4.99 17.16 -12.33
C LEU A 115 -5.24 17.04 -10.82
N ASP A 116 -4.49 17.80 -10.02
CA ASP A 116 -4.59 17.79 -8.57
C ASP A 116 -5.89 18.40 -8.01
N ASN A 117 -6.61 19.17 -8.81
CA ASN A 117 -7.89 19.74 -8.39
C ASN A 117 -9.02 18.73 -8.60
N ILE A 118 -8.89 17.87 -9.60
CA ILE A 118 -9.83 16.80 -9.89
C ILE A 118 -9.52 15.58 -9.01
N PHE A 119 -8.27 15.11 -9.03
CA PHE A 119 -7.83 13.91 -8.32
C PHE A 119 -7.04 14.30 -7.07
N LYS A 120 -7.74 14.83 -6.08
CA LYS A 120 -7.13 15.37 -4.85
C LYS A 120 -6.23 14.39 -4.10
N PRO A 121 -6.52 13.07 -4.04
CA PRO A 121 -5.65 12.13 -3.35
C PRO A 121 -4.23 12.05 -3.95
N LEU A 122 -4.05 12.34 -5.23
CA LEU A 122 -2.73 12.31 -5.88
C LEU A 122 -1.78 13.43 -5.39
N ARG A 123 -2.29 14.45 -4.70
CA ARG A 123 -1.47 15.53 -4.13
C ARG A 123 -0.38 15.03 -3.19
N VAL A 124 -0.62 13.91 -2.51
CA VAL A 124 0.36 13.32 -1.57
C VAL A 124 1.57 12.69 -2.25
N LEU A 125 1.49 12.45 -3.57
CA LEU A 125 2.57 11.88 -4.36
C LEU A 125 3.66 12.88 -4.76
N LYS A 126 3.57 14.14 -4.31
CA LYS A 126 4.55 15.20 -4.58
C LYS A 126 5.70 15.26 -3.58
N LYS A 127 5.59 14.59 -2.46
CA LYS A 127 6.56 14.69 -1.37
C LYS A 127 7.13 13.32 -1.06
N ASN A 128 8.44 13.27 -0.91
CA ASN A 128 9.08 12.11 -0.31
C ASN A 128 8.54 11.93 1.11
N SER A 129 8.22 10.72 1.47
CA SER A 129 8.02 10.37 2.86
C SER A 129 9.39 10.21 3.52
N THR A 130 9.68 11.07 4.47
CA THR A 130 10.83 10.94 5.38
C THR A 130 10.39 10.34 6.71
N PHE A 131 9.10 10.07 6.87
CA PHE A 131 8.55 9.52 8.09
C PHE A 131 8.85 8.03 8.19
N LYS A 132 9.38 7.63 9.33
CA LYS A 132 9.54 6.23 9.72
C LYS A 132 8.37 5.87 10.65
N LEU A 133 7.70 4.76 10.36
CA LEU A 133 6.68 4.20 11.25
C LEU A 133 7.33 3.77 12.57
N ASP A 134 6.52 3.54 13.59
CA ASP A 134 6.99 3.01 14.87
C ASP A 134 7.86 1.76 14.66
N ASP A 135 8.96 1.66 15.39
CA ASP A 135 9.91 0.55 15.28
C ASP A 135 9.30 -0.81 15.68
N ASN A 136 8.16 -0.78 16.39
CA ASN A 136 7.40 -1.99 16.72
C ASN A 136 6.60 -2.54 15.54
N ILE A 137 6.42 -1.77 14.45
CA ILE A 137 5.69 -2.21 13.26
C ILE A 137 6.67 -2.85 12.28
N GLU A 138 6.49 -4.14 12.01
CA GLU A 138 7.26 -4.81 10.96
C GLU A 138 6.74 -4.41 9.58
N VAL A 139 7.60 -3.81 8.75
CA VAL A 139 7.22 -3.35 7.41
C VAL A 139 7.89 -4.18 6.33
N GLY A 140 7.07 -4.80 5.49
CA GLY A 140 7.49 -5.49 4.27
C GLY A 140 7.11 -4.69 3.03
N VAL A 141 8.00 -4.66 2.02
CA VAL A 141 7.73 -3.98 0.75
C VAL A 141 7.85 -4.96 -0.41
N ILE A 142 6.80 -5.06 -1.23
CA ILE A 142 6.80 -5.86 -2.46
C ILE A 142 6.71 -4.91 -3.65
N ILE A 143 7.64 -5.04 -4.61
CA ILE A 143 7.75 -4.14 -5.75
C ILE A 143 7.72 -4.94 -7.05
N GLY A 144 6.84 -4.55 -7.96
CA GLY A 144 6.81 -5.06 -9.33
C GLY A 144 7.97 -4.47 -10.15
N THR A 145 8.56 -5.28 -11.02
CA THR A 145 9.68 -4.86 -11.87
C THR A 145 9.51 -5.24 -13.34
N GLU A 146 8.35 -5.74 -13.72
CA GLU A 146 8.04 -6.04 -15.11
C GLU A 146 7.48 -4.79 -15.80
N THR A 147 8.25 -4.27 -16.74
CA THR A 147 7.95 -3.03 -17.44
C THR A 147 6.85 -3.23 -18.48
N CYS A 148 5.75 -2.51 -18.36
CA CYS A 148 4.71 -2.48 -19.38
C CYS A 148 4.01 -1.11 -19.48
N GLY A 149 3.30 -0.91 -20.57
CA GLY A 149 2.45 0.27 -20.78
C GLY A 149 3.20 1.54 -21.21
N ILE A 150 2.42 2.57 -21.54
CA ILE A 150 2.90 3.81 -22.17
C ILE A 150 3.76 4.66 -21.24
N PHE A 151 3.57 4.55 -19.94
CA PHE A 151 4.28 5.32 -18.93
C PHE A 151 5.66 4.75 -18.58
N SER A 152 5.94 3.50 -18.95
CA SER A 152 7.19 2.82 -18.60
C SER A 152 8.43 3.58 -19.07
N ARG A 153 8.37 4.23 -20.26
CA ARG A 153 9.46 5.04 -20.79
C ARG A 153 9.83 6.24 -19.89
N TRP A 154 8.93 6.68 -19.03
CA TRP A 154 9.16 7.82 -18.12
C TRP A 154 9.77 7.40 -16.81
N LEU A 155 9.64 6.12 -16.47
CA LEU A 155 10.00 5.59 -15.16
C LEU A 155 11.44 5.11 -15.06
N GLY A 156 12.12 4.91 -16.21
CA GLY A 156 13.48 4.35 -16.23
C GLY A 156 13.50 2.85 -15.90
N GLU A 157 14.65 2.36 -15.50
CA GLU A 157 14.83 0.93 -15.19
C GLU A 157 14.06 0.51 -13.92
N PHE A 158 13.71 -0.77 -13.84
CA PHE A 158 13.04 -1.40 -12.70
C PHE A 158 11.74 -0.68 -12.29
N ASN A 159 10.75 -0.72 -13.17
CA ASN A 159 9.41 -0.25 -12.91
C ASN A 159 8.37 -1.31 -13.25
N ASP A 160 7.17 -1.18 -12.71
CA ASP A 160 6.04 -2.07 -12.95
C ASP A 160 5.03 -1.53 -13.98
N GLY A 161 5.42 -0.48 -14.73
CA GLY A 161 4.59 0.23 -15.70
C GLY A 161 3.87 1.46 -15.13
N ILE A 162 3.76 1.61 -13.82
CA ILE A 162 3.11 2.73 -13.13
C ILE A 162 4.03 3.38 -12.09
N VAL A 163 4.82 2.60 -11.37
CA VAL A 163 5.69 3.08 -10.29
C VAL A 163 7.11 2.57 -10.52
N ASN A 164 8.10 3.45 -10.32
CA ASN A 164 9.49 3.03 -10.28
C ASN A 164 9.82 2.45 -8.91
N TYR A 165 10.71 1.45 -8.87
CA TYR A 165 11.07 0.80 -7.61
C TYR A 165 11.62 1.80 -6.57
N LYS A 166 12.34 2.86 -7.01
CA LYS A 166 12.87 3.90 -6.12
C LYS A 166 11.78 4.72 -5.42
N GLU A 167 10.61 4.83 -6.05
CA GLU A 167 9.45 5.50 -5.46
C GLU A 167 8.82 4.68 -4.33
N CYS A 168 9.00 3.35 -4.35
CA CYS A 168 8.47 2.42 -3.36
C CYS A 168 9.42 2.16 -2.18
N LEU A 169 10.66 2.64 -2.23
CA LEU A 169 11.63 2.39 -1.16
C LEU A 169 11.18 3.04 0.15
N TYR A 170 11.18 2.24 1.20
CA TYR A 170 10.92 2.64 2.56
C TYR A 170 12.13 2.30 3.46
N GLU A 171 12.69 3.30 4.13
CA GLU A 171 13.92 3.14 4.92
C GLU A 171 13.75 2.27 6.17
N GLY A 172 12.51 2.18 6.68
CA GLY A 172 12.15 1.32 7.80
C GLY A 172 11.70 -0.09 7.40
N ALA A 173 11.86 -0.49 6.12
CA ALA A 173 11.46 -1.83 5.69
C ALA A 173 12.36 -2.90 6.30
N LYS A 174 11.75 -3.90 6.95
CA LYS A 174 12.44 -5.11 7.41
C LYS A 174 12.94 -5.93 6.22
N GLU A 175 12.12 -6.00 5.16
CA GLU A 175 12.50 -6.63 3.90
C GLU A 175 11.84 -5.94 2.70
N THR A 176 12.56 -5.91 1.58
CA THR A 176 12.07 -5.43 0.28
C THR A 176 12.23 -6.53 -0.76
N LEU A 177 11.11 -6.99 -1.32
CA LEU A 177 11.06 -8.01 -2.36
C LEU A 177 10.74 -7.40 -3.72
N LYS A 178 11.59 -7.70 -4.73
CA LYS A 178 11.33 -7.40 -6.13
C LYS A 178 10.80 -8.65 -6.83
N ILE A 179 9.70 -8.50 -7.58
CA ILE A 179 9.14 -9.61 -8.36
C ILE A 179 8.83 -9.16 -9.81
N PRO A 180 9.04 -10.02 -10.81
CA PRO A 180 8.83 -9.68 -12.21
C PRO A 180 7.33 -9.73 -12.55
N LEU A 181 6.59 -8.76 -12.04
CA LEU A 181 5.16 -8.58 -12.30
C LEU A 181 4.85 -7.12 -12.57
N VAL A 182 3.85 -6.89 -13.41
CA VAL A 182 3.32 -5.56 -13.70
C VAL A 182 2.40 -5.07 -12.58
N HIS A 183 2.24 -3.74 -12.48
CA HIS A 183 1.49 -3.07 -11.41
C HIS A 183 0.10 -3.68 -11.19
N ASN A 184 -0.71 -3.81 -12.24
CA ASN A 184 -2.10 -4.28 -12.13
C ASN A 184 -2.26 -5.79 -11.87
N GLU A 185 -1.18 -6.56 -11.88
CA GLU A 185 -1.21 -8.02 -11.67
C GLU A 185 -0.58 -8.46 -10.35
N ILE A 186 0.34 -7.65 -9.80
CA ILE A 186 1.15 -8.00 -8.64
C ILE A 186 0.33 -8.46 -7.43
N HIS A 187 -0.77 -7.80 -7.14
CA HIS A 187 -1.65 -8.12 -6.00
C HIS A 187 -2.64 -9.26 -6.28
N LYS A 188 -2.72 -9.76 -7.53
CA LYS A 188 -3.68 -10.81 -7.90
C LYS A 188 -3.08 -12.22 -7.88
N LYS A 189 -1.77 -12.33 -7.87
CA LYS A 189 -1.10 -13.62 -8.01
C LYS A 189 -1.02 -14.38 -6.68
N MET A 190 -1.35 -15.67 -6.68
CA MET A 190 -1.17 -16.55 -5.52
C MET A 190 0.29 -16.54 -5.01
N GLY A 191 1.27 -16.40 -5.92
CA GLY A 191 2.68 -16.23 -5.52
C GLY A 191 2.91 -15.02 -4.60
N THR A 192 2.25 -13.90 -4.88
CA THR A 192 2.31 -12.71 -4.01
C THR A 192 1.69 -12.99 -2.64
N ALA A 193 0.54 -13.67 -2.60
CA ALA A 193 -0.08 -14.06 -1.33
C ALA A 193 0.81 -15.00 -0.51
N LYS A 194 1.52 -15.94 -1.15
CA LYS A 194 2.51 -16.80 -0.48
C LYS A 194 3.68 -16.03 0.09
N TYR A 195 4.21 -15.02 -0.61
CA TYR A 195 5.23 -14.14 -0.06
C TYR A 195 4.71 -13.37 1.15
N ILE A 196 3.49 -12.83 1.06
CA ILE A 196 2.83 -12.16 2.18
C ILE A 196 2.71 -13.09 3.38
N ASN A 197 2.23 -14.33 3.18
CA ASN A 197 2.12 -15.35 4.23
C ASN A 197 3.48 -15.63 4.89
N ASN A 198 4.55 -15.77 4.12
CA ASN A 198 5.89 -15.95 4.67
C ASN A 198 6.33 -14.76 5.53
N PHE A 199 6.08 -13.54 5.06
CA PHE A 199 6.43 -12.35 5.82
C PHE A 199 5.64 -12.25 7.12
N ILE A 200 4.35 -12.53 7.08
CA ILE A 200 3.50 -12.54 8.28
C ILE A 200 4.01 -13.55 9.31
N SER A 201 4.31 -14.78 8.87
CA SER A 201 4.67 -15.89 9.77
C SER A 201 6.16 -15.91 10.19
N LYS A 202 7.07 -15.39 9.37
CA LYS A 202 8.53 -15.54 9.55
C LYS A 202 9.30 -14.21 9.51
N GLY A 203 8.65 -13.10 9.14
CA GLY A 203 9.28 -11.79 8.97
C GLY A 203 10.14 -11.66 7.71
N VAL A 204 10.08 -12.64 6.78
CA VAL A 204 10.80 -12.64 5.51
C VAL A 204 9.90 -13.15 4.39
N PHE A 205 10.05 -12.61 3.17
CA PHE A 205 9.23 -13.01 2.01
C PHE A 205 9.68 -14.34 1.39
N ARG A 206 10.98 -14.60 1.39
CA ARG A 206 11.56 -15.83 0.83
C ARG A 206 12.22 -16.64 1.93
N THR A 207 11.94 -17.91 1.92
CA THR A 207 12.59 -18.93 2.79
C THR A 207 13.40 -19.88 1.93
#